data_95bf760424068aae94045aa7c76aa82f
#
_entry.id   95bf760424068aae94045aa7c76aa82f
#
_cell.length_a   1.000
_cell.length_b   1.000
_cell.length_c   1.000
_cell.angle_alpha   90.00
_cell.angle_beta   90.00
_cell.angle_gamma   90.00
#
_symmetry.space_group_name_H-M   'P 1'
#
loop_
_entity.id
_entity.type
_entity.pdbx_description
1 polymer ?
#
loop_
_entity_poly.entity_id
_entity_poly.type
_entity_poly.pdbx_seq_one_letter_code
_entity_poly.pdbx_strand_id
1 'polypeptide(L)'
;MLKAKYFILLICFSFLLKTEAKVTLTSIWGDNMVLQQQSEVTFSGTATSGKRVQATASWNNKKIQTNVDAKGEWKLSLQTPVAGGPYSITFSDGEDLTLQNILIGEVWFCSGQSNMEMPVKGFRGQPVFGSQPYIVSANPKRPLRLYTVKNAWSTIPQEAGVDGEWKEASPEDVADFSATAYFFGNQLQQSLDVPVGLIHCSWSMSKIEAWMNKETLSGFPEIALPDVIQKEFGWTAGTPTLLWNAMVNPWKGFPVKGVIWYQGEANTPDPGLYKRLFPAMVSQWRTFFNNPQMPFYYVQIAPWKSEGNDKLDWAWFRQCQLELMSAVPNVGMVTTGDAGSENFIHSPYKIKVGERLAYWALAKTYHRKGIQYSGPIYKFHRVKGNVVEIDFEHGEEGLIPENQNVKGFEIVGTDGIFRPAKAEIISGSSTVKVWNDSINDPIEVRYCFRNYMLGELCNNAAIPASPFRIVIKKKPALMWFDAEANFERFSHKDSIDYYLEKIKSVGFTHAIVDIRPITGEVLYQSQFAPQMKEWKGAKAGNFDYLQYFIKKGHELGLE
;
A
#
# COMPACT_ATOMS: atom_id res chain seq x y z
N MET A 1 -18.77 35.40 90.60
CA MET A 1 -18.90 35.64 89.17
C MET A 1 -18.06 34.59 88.43
N LEU A 2 -18.71 33.42 88.04
CA LEU A 2 -18.07 32.31 87.33
C LEU A 2 -18.12 32.57 85.85
N LYS A 3 -16.94 32.50 85.16
CA LYS A 3 -16.88 32.44 83.69
C LYS A 3 -16.77 30.97 83.22
N ALA A 4 -17.82 30.45 82.59
CA ALA A 4 -17.79 29.17 81.96
C ALA A 4 -17.08 29.27 80.61
N LYS A 5 -16.03 28.45 80.39
CA LYS A 5 -15.36 28.26 79.08
C LYS A 5 -16.01 27.09 78.41
N TYR A 6 -16.67 27.35 77.29
CA TYR A 6 -17.12 26.25 76.36
C TYR A 6 -15.97 25.85 75.46
N PHE A 7 -15.58 24.57 75.56
CA PHE A 7 -14.62 23.93 74.66
C PHE A 7 -15.40 23.25 73.55
N ILE A 8 -15.43 23.83 72.37
CA ILE A 8 -16.07 23.22 71.19
C ILE A 8 -15.05 22.27 70.56
N LEU A 9 -15.29 20.96 70.68
CA LEU A 9 -14.53 19.89 70.03
C LEU A 9 -15.03 19.73 68.56
N LEU A 10 -14.25 20.28 67.57
CA LEU A 10 -14.57 20.13 66.15
C LEU A 10 -14.05 18.77 65.68
N ILE A 11 -14.95 17.77 65.59
CA ILE A 11 -14.63 16.48 64.99
C ILE A 11 -14.69 16.64 63.47
N CYS A 12 -13.55 16.82 62.81
CA CYS A 12 -13.40 16.70 61.36
C CYS A 12 -13.57 15.24 60.95
N PHE A 13 -14.77 14.83 60.54
CA PHE A 13 -15.01 13.58 59.84
C PHE A 13 -14.50 13.74 58.42
N SER A 14 -13.23 13.35 58.18
CA SER A 14 -12.70 13.22 56.82
C SER A 14 -13.44 12.05 56.14
N PHE A 15 -14.49 12.33 55.43
CA PHE A 15 -15.01 11.39 54.41
C PHE A 15 -13.94 11.29 53.32
N LEU A 16 -13.04 10.31 53.44
CA LEU A 16 -12.30 9.78 52.31
C LEU A 16 -13.34 9.16 51.37
N LEU A 17 -13.81 9.97 50.43
CA LEU A 17 -14.47 9.43 49.23
C LEU A 17 -13.40 8.57 48.52
N LYS A 18 -13.37 7.29 48.83
CA LYS A 18 -12.71 6.32 47.97
C LYS A 18 -13.46 6.36 46.62
N THR A 19 -12.96 7.14 45.69
CA THR A 19 -13.29 6.92 44.29
C THR A 19 -12.71 5.56 43.94
N GLU A 20 -13.52 4.52 44.01
CA GLU A 20 -13.15 3.23 43.46
C GLU A 20 -13.04 3.41 41.94
N ALA A 21 -11.83 3.25 41.41
CA ALA A 21 -11.63 3.32 39.98
C ALA A 21 -12.28 2.08 39.37
N LYS A 22 -13.37 2.31 38.64
CA LYS A 22 -14.11 1.29 37.89
C LYS A 22 -13.26 0.80 36.72
N VAL A 23 -13.43 -0.46 36.32
CA VAL A 23 -12.85 -1.01 35.10
C VAL A 23 -13.22 -0.12 33.90
N THR A 24 -12.20 0.34 33.17
CA THR A 24 -12.38 1.03 31.89
C THR A 24 -11.70 0.26 30.78
N LEU A 25 -12.18 0.46 29.56
CA LEU A 25 -11.61 -0.08 28.34
C LEU A 25 -11.15 1.07 27.43
N THR A 26 -10.18 0.81 26.57
CA THR A 26 -9.84 1.75 25.49
C THR A 26 -11.01 1.83 24.49
N SER A 27 -11.14 2.96 23.80
CA SER A 27 -12.32 3.25 22.94
C SER A 27 -12.46 2.35 21.70
N ILE A 28 -11.48 1.52 21.39
CA ILE A 28 -11.60 0.51 20.31
C ILE A 28 -12.55 -0.64 20.68
N TRP A 29 -12.78 -0.84 21.99
CA TRP A 29 -13.69 -1.85 22.54
C TRP A 29 -15.03 -1.22 22.86
N GLY A 30 -16.11 -1.80 22.38
CA GLY A 30 -17.46 -1.26 22.63
C GLY A 30 -18.55 -2.22 22.25
N ASP A 31 -19.78 -1.79 22.52
CA ASP A 31 -20.98 -2.47 22.04
C ASP A 31 -20.98 -2.56 20.52
N ASN A 32 -21.70 -3.53 19.97
CA ASN A 32 -21.84 -3.77 18.53
C ASN A 32 -20.55 -4.18 17.79
N MET A 33 -19.41 -4.36 18.46
CA MET A 33 -18.16 -4.72 17.80
C MET A 33 -18.21 -6.10 17.14
N VAL A 34 -17.37 -6.31 16.12
CA VAL A 34 -17.03 -7.63 15.61
C VAL A 34 -15.62 -7.98 16.07
N LEU A 35 -15.44 -9.16 16.62
CA LEU A 35 -14.13 -9.73 16.92
C LEU A 35 -13.78 -10.79 15.87
N GLN A 36 -12.48 -10.83 15.50
CA GLN A 36 -12.00 -11.84 14.56
C GLN A 36 -12.24 -13.25 15.12
N GLN A 37 -12.85 -14.13 14.32
CA GLN A 37 -13.09 -15.52 14.72
C GLN A 37 -11.79 -16.33 14.86
N GLN A 38 -11.84 -17.35 15.74
CA GLN A 38 -10.74 -18.31 15.96
C GLN A 38 -9.39 -17.63 16.24
N SER A 39 -9.42 -16.55 17.04
CA SER A 39 -8.27 -15.69 17.32
C SER A 39 -8.15 -15.41 18.81
N GLU A 40 -6.93 -15.16 19.26
CA GLU A 40 -6.69 -14.55 20.56
C GLU A 40 -6.87 -13.04 20.48
N VAL A 41 -7.78 -12.51 21.30
CA VAL A 41 -8.09 -11.07 21.38
C VAL A 41 -7.60 -10.56 22.73
N THR A 42 -6.71 -9.56 22.73
CA THR A 42 -6.14 -8.98 23.94
C THR A 42 -6.80 -7.66 24.28
N PHE A 43 -7.70 -7.67 25.25
CA PHE A 43 -8.31 -6.49 25.82
C PHE A 43 -7.36 -5.77 26.76
N SER A 44 -7.47 -4.43 26.80
CA SER A 44 -6.68 -3.59 27.68
C SER A 44 -7.51 -2.42 28.21
N GLY A 45 -7.09 -1.89 29.35
CA GLY A 45 -7.77 -0.77 29.98
C GLY A 45 -7.16 -0.41 31.32
N THR A 46 -7.89 0.34 32.13
CA THR A 46 -7.48 0.71 33.49
C THR A 46 -8.47 0.23 34.53
N ALA A 47 -7.99 0.02 35.74
CA ALA A 47 -8.78 -0.35 36.93
C ALA A 47 -8.00 0.05 38.20
N THR A 48 -8.57 -0.24 39.37
CA THR A 48 -7.90 0.05 40.65
C THR A 48 -6.61 -0.75 40.80
N SER A 49 -5.48 -0.07 41.00
CA SER A 49 -4.16 -0.69 41.20
C SER A 49 -4.18 -1.74 42.32
N GLY A 50 -3.54 -2.89 42.07
CA GLY A 50 -3.47 -4.02 43.00
C GLY A 50 -4.73 -4.89 43.06
N LYS A 51 -5.82 -4.55 42.37
CA LYS A 51 -6.98 -5.41 42.17
C LYS A 51 -6.75 -6.42 41.04
N ARG A 52 -7.75 -7.28 40.82
CA ARG A 52 -7.82 -8.20 39.67
C ARG A 52 -8.98 -7.80 38.79
N VAL A 53 -8.80 -7.84 37.48
CA VAL A 53 -9.88 -7.75 36.51
C VAL A 53 -10.21 -9.16 36.04
N GLN A 54 -11.48 -9.53 36.11
CA GLN A 54 -12.04 -10.76 35.57
C GLN A 54 -12.83 -10.46 34.32
N ALA A 55 -12.67 -11.27 33.28
CA ALA A 55 -13.52 -11.24 32.09
C ALA A 55 -14.32 -12.55 32.00
N THR A 56 -15.59 -12.42 31.60
CA THR A 56 -16.48 -13.55 31.32
C THR A 56 -17.19 -13.31 30.00
N ALA A 57 -16.97 -14.19 29.03
CA ALA A 57 -17.61 -14.11 27.73
C ALA A 57 -18.78 -15.10 27.64
N SER A 58 -19.91 -14.65 27.11
CA SER A 58 -21.16 -15.45 27.06
C SER A 58 -21.09 -16.67 26.13
N TRP A 59 -20.15 -16.72 25.20
CA TRP A 59 -20.01 -17.87 24.27
C TRP A 59 -19.48 -19.16 24.94
N ASN A 60 -18.87 -19.05 26.10
CA ASN A 60 -18.37 -20.23 26.82
C ASN A 60 -18.48 -20.12 28.35
N ASN A 61 -18.87 -18.96 28.88
CA ASN A 61 -18.97 -18.64 30.31
C ASN A 61 -17.67 -18.87 31.11
N LYS A 62 -16.53 -18.94 30.40
CA LYS A 62 -15.23 -19.14 31.05
C LYS A 62 -14.76 -17.84 31.68
N LYS A 63 -14.35 -17.91 32.94
CA LYS A 63 -13.78 -16.78 33.69
C LYS A 63 -12.26 -16.77 33.53
N ILE A 64 -11.74 -15.65 33.06
CA ILE A 64 -10.29 -15.42 32.94
C ILE A 64 -9.97 -14.17 33.76
N GLN A 65 -8.82 -14.17 34.44
CA GLN A 65 -8.40 -13.08 35.32
C GLN A 65 -6.99 -12.60 35.01
N THR A 66 -6.75 -11.33 35.26
CA THR A 66 -5.44 -10.70 35.22
C THR A 66 -5.25 -9.75 36.40
N ASN A 67 -4.01 -9.47 36.77
CA ASN A 67 -3.70 -8.47 37.81
C ASN A 67 -3.60 -7.08 37.17
N VAL A 68 -4.03 -6.07 37.91
CA VAL A 68 -3.83 -4.66 37.59
C VAL A 68 -2.45 -4.24 38.09
N ASP A 69 -1.65 -3.62 37.25
CA ASP A 69 -0.30 -3.18 37.60
C ASP A 69 -0.27 -1.92 38.51
N ALA A 70 0.92 -1.48 38.86
CA ALA A 70 1.11 -0.29 39.75
C ALA A 70 0.64 1.02 39.11
N LYS A 71 0.51 1.09 37.77
CA LYS A 71 -0.03 2.25 37.03
C LYS A 71 -1.54 2.21 36.89
N GLY A 72 -2.18 1.11 37.32
CA GLY A 72 -3.60 0.89 37.13
C GLY A 72 -3.95 0.30 35.75
N GLU A 73 -2.97 -0.19 34.99
CA GLU A 73 -3.19 -0.79 33.66
C GLU A 73 -3.37 -2.30 33.77
N TRP A 74 -4.18 -2.85 32.87
CA TRP A 74 -4.37 -4.30 32.76
C TRP A 74 -4.48 -4.75 31.30
N LYS A 75 -4.09 -6.01 31.05
CA LYS A 75 -4.26 -6.70 29.76
C LYS A 75 -4.79 -8.10 30.03
N LEU A 76 -5.74 -8.57 29.21
CA LEU A 76 -6.37 -9.88 29.34
C LEU A 76 -6.75 -10.42 27.97
N SER A 77 -6.35 -11.66 27.67
CA SER A 77 -6.66 -12.30 26.39
C SER A 77 -7.83 -13.28 26.49
N LEU A 78 -8.72 -13.23 25.51
CA LEU A 78 -9.82 -14.16 25.31
C LEU A 78 -9.66 -14.86 23.96
N GLN A 79 -9.95 -16.18 23.94
CA GLN A 79 -10.03 -16.94 22.69
C GLN A 79 -11.44 -16.84 22.11
N THR A 80 -11.58 -16.37 20.87
CA THR A 80 -12.87 -16.29 20.17
C THR A 80 -13.22 -17.63 19.50
N PRO A 81 -14.52 -18.00 19.48
CA PRO A 81 -14.98 -19.19 18.76
C PRO A 81 -15.07 -18.98 17.24
N VAL A 82 -15.69 -19.90 16.53
CA VAL A 82 -16.17 -19.72 15.15
C VAL A 82 -17.23 -18.62 15.07
N ALA A 83 -17.46 -18.08 13.85
CA ALA A 83 -18.42 -17.00 13.60
C ALA A 83 -19.80 -17.27 14.23
N GLY A 84 -20.39 -16.22 14.79
CA GLY A 84 -21.71 -16.27 15.42
C GLY A 84 -21.99 -15.05 16.31
N GLY A 85 -23.00 -15.16 17.15
CA GLY A 85 -23.46 -14.08 18.04
C GLY A 85 -24.95 -13.79 17.87
N PRO A 86 -25.48 -12.77 18.55
CA PRO A 86 -24.76 -11.81 19.40
C PRO A 86 -24.35 -12.40 20.76
N TYR A 87 -23.20 -11.95 21.23
CA TYR A 87 -22.61 -12.32 22.52
C TYR A 87 -22.44 -11.08 23.41
N SER A 88 -22.08 -11.32 24.68
CA SER A 88 -21.65 -10.28 25.62
C SER A 88 -20.33 -10.65 26.28
N ILE A 89 -19.58 -9.65 26.75
CA ILE A 89 -18.38 -9.82 27.56
C ILE A 89 -18.53 -8.92 28.79
N THR A 90 -18.45 -9.51 29.98
CA THR A 90 -18.48 -8.78 31.25
C THR A 90 -17.07 -8.72 31.83
N PHE A 91 -16.57 -7.52 32.08
CA PHE A 91 -15.36 -7.22 32.82
C PHE A 91 -15.73 -6.75 34.22
N SER A 92 -15.00 -7.21 35.25
CA SER A 92 -15.30 -6.85 36.64
C SER A 92 -14.02 -6.79 37.49
N ASP A 93 -13.90 -5.74 38.29
CA ASP A 93 -12.95 -5.62 39.41
C ASP A 93 -13.67 -5.54 40.77
N GLY A 94 -14.96 -5.90 40.76
CA GLY A 94 -15.92 -5.77 41.84
C GLY A 94 -17.20 -5.06 41.41
N GLU A 95 -17.12 -4.23 40.34
CA GLU A 95 -18.21 -3.66 39.58
C GLU A 95 -18.19 -4.16 38.14
N ASP A 96 -19.36 -4.47 37.57
CA ASP A 96 -19.45 -5.04 36.23
C ASP A 96 -19.51 -3.96 35.15
N LEU A 97 -18.68 -4.12 34.13
CA LEU A 97 -18.75 -3.43 32.85
C LEU A 97 -19.07 -4.46 31.77
N THR A 98 -20.25 -4.43 31.17
CA THR A 98 -20.67 -5.41 30.16
C THR A 98 -20.78 -4.78 28.80
N LEU A 99 -20.04 -5.33 27.82
CA LEU A 99 -20.20 -5.03 26.41
C LEU A 99 -21.25 -5.94 25.79
N GLN A 100 -22.15 -5.37 25.00
CA GLN A 100 -23.33 -6.02 24.43
C GLN A 100 -23.27 -6.11 22.91
N ASN A 101 -24.09 -7.00 22.34
CA ASN A 101 -24.29 -7.17 20.90
C ASN A 101 -22.98 -7.43 20.12
N ILE A 102 -22.08 -8.22 20.72
CA ILE A 102 -20.81 -8.57 20.12
C ILE A 102 -21.01 -9.70 19.12
N LEU A 103 -20.50 -9.52 17.90
CA LEU A 103 -20.45 -10.55 16.88
C LEU A 103 -19.02 -11.13 16.77
N ILE A 104 -18.96 -12.39 16.41
CA ILE A 104 -17.70 -13.07 16.05
C ILE A 104 -17.73 -13.33 14.54
N GLY A 105 -16.70 -12.89 13.81
CA GLY A 105 -16.69 -13.01 12.35
C GLY A 105 -15.36 -12.60 11.74
N GLU A 106 -15.40 -11.96 10.59
CA GLU A 106 -14.21 -11.53 9.84
C GLU A 106 -14.02 -10.01 10.01
N VAL A 107 -12.84 -9.60 10.48
CA VAL A 107 -12.53 -8.18 10.69
C VAL A 107 -11.47 -7.73 9.68
N TRP A 108 -11.75 -6.63 8.99
CA TRP A 108 -10.85 -6.04 8.01
C TRP A 108 -10.50 -4.60 8.36
N PHE A 109 -9.20 -4.28 8.26
CA PHE A 109 -8.68 -2.93 8.45
C PHE A 109 -8.63 -2.21 7.09
N CYS A 110 -9.35 -1.09 6.96
CA CYS A 110 -9.57 -0.37 5.72
C CYS A 110 -8.88 0.98 5.81
N SER A 111 -7.72 1.13 5.16
CA SER A 111 -6.89 2.32 5.33
C SER A 111 -6.39 2.93 4.02
N GLY A 112 -5.90 4.16 4.09
CA GLY A 112 -5.42 4.90 2.93
C GLY A 112 -5.66 6.40 3.01
N GLN A 113 -5.93 7.02 1.85
CA GLN A 113 -6.19 8.46 1.74
C GLN A 113 -7.63 8.75 1.26
N SER A 114 -7.86 9.89 0.67
CA SER A 114 -9.19 10.39 0.28
C SER A 114 -10.05 9.41 -0.54
N ASN A 115 -9.46 8.58 -1.39
CA ASN A 115 -10.19 7.56 -2.14
C ASN A 115 -10.65 6.38 -1.27
N MET A 116 -10.03 6.13 -0.11
CA MET A 116 -10.55 5.28 0.96
C MET A 116 -11.55 6.03 1.85
N GLU A 117 -11.29 7.32 2.13
CA GLU A 117 -12.11 8.15 3.02
C GLU A 117 -13.49 8.50 2.44
N MET A 118 -13.60 8.64 1.11
CA MET A 118 -14.81 9.07 0.42
C MET A 118 -16.04 8.27 0.88
N PRO A 119 -17.08 8.94 1.47
CA PRO A 119 -18.24 8.26 2.00
C PRO A 119 -19.18 7.72 0.90
N VAL A 120 -20.06 6.78 1.24
CA VAL A 120 -21.02 6.18 0.28
C VAL A 120 -21.89 7.25 -0.38
N LYS A 121 -22.27 8.30 0.35
CA LYS A 121 -23.03 9.45 -0.20
C LYS A 121 -22.19 10.36 -1.12
N GLY A 122 -20.89 10.14 -1.21
CA GLY A 122 -19.96 10.99 -1.96
C GLY A 122 -19.47 12.20 -1.15
N PHE A 123 -18.42 12.86 -1.68
CA PHE A 123 -18.02 14.17 -1.20
C PHE A 123 -18.91 15.27 -1.85
N ARG A 124 -18.89 16.46 -1.27
CA ARG A 124 -19.64 17.59 -1.84
C ARG A 124 -19.22 17.85 -3.29
N GLY A 125 -20.16 17.73 -4.24
CA GLY A 125 -19.93 17.90 -5.66
C GLY A 125 -19.19 16.74 -6.35
N GLN A 126 -18.91 15.64 -5.63
CA GLN A 126 -18.26 14.46 -6.18
C GLN A 126 -19.07 13.21 -5.80
N PRO A 127 -19.82 12.63 -6.74
CA PRO A 127 -20.74 11.54 -6.44
C PRO A 127 -20.02 10.18 -6.32
N VAL A 128 -20.66 9.23 -5.66
CA VAL A 128 -20.44 7.80 -5.84
C VAL A 128 -21.60 7.26 -6.68
N PHE A 129 -21.32 6.87 -7.91
CA PHE A 129 -22.37 6.42 -8.83
C PHE A 129 -23.00 5.11 -8.37
N GLY A 130 -24.34 5.05 -8.40
CA GLY A 130 -25.10 3.87 -8.02
C GLY A 130 -25.18 3.61 -6.50
N SER A 131 -24.71 4.52 -5.65
CA SER A 131 -24.69 4.31 -4.18
C SER A 131 -26.07 4.38 -3.51
N GLN A 132 -27.00 5.17 -4.05
CA GLN A 132 -28.29 5.41 -3.39
C GLN A 132 -29.09 4.14 -3.07
N PRO A 133 -29.23 3.14 -3.94
CA PRO A 133 -29.90 1.88 -3.63
C PRO A 133 -29.30 1.16 -2.42
N TYR A 134 -27.98 1.23 -2.23
CA TYR A 134 -27.30 0.60 -1.09
C TYR A 134 -27.59 1.32 0.23
N ILE A 135 -27.67 2.66 0.21
CA ILE A 135 -28.07 3.43 1.39
C ILE A 135 -29.50 3.09 1.78
N VAL A 136 -30.44 3.13 0.82
CA VAL A 136 -31.86 2.86 1.07
C VAL A 136 -32.12 1.43 1.56
N SER A 137 -31.35 0.45 1.05
CA SER A 137 -31.49 -0.97 1.42
C SER A 137 -30.63 -1.38 2.63
N ALA A 138 -29.87 -0.46 3.21
CA ALA A 138 -29.07 -0.74 4.39
C ALA A 138 -29.97 -1.18 5.56
N ASN A 139 -29.53 -2.21 6.28
CA ASN A 139 -30.34 -2.82 7.33
C ASN A 139 -29.47 -3.16 8.55
N PRO A 140 -29.69 -2.53 9.72
CA PRO A 140 -28.91 -2.75 10.92
C PRO A 140 -28.97 -4.19 11.45
N LYS A 141 -29.99 -4.97 11.07
CA LYS A 141 -30.09 -6.39 11.44
C LYS A 141 -29.11 -7.29 10.70
N ARG A 142 -28.54 -6.81 9.58
CA ARG A 142 -27.48 -7.56 8.89
C ARG A 142 -26.23 -7.58 9.76
N PRO A 143 -25.49 -8.70 9.79
CA PRO A 143 -24.28 -8.82 10.60
C PRO A 143 -23.06 -8.10 9.97
N LEU A 144 -23.22 -6.84 9.62
CA LEU A 144 -22.19 -5.92 9.16
C LEU A 144 -22.04 -4.80 10.19
N ARG A 145 -20.81 -4.57 10.65
CA ARG A 145 -20.51 -3.54 11.65
C ARG A 145 -19.43 -2.62 11.14
N LEU A 146 -19.57 -1.35 11.46
CA LEU A 146 -18.79 -0.24 10.93
C LEU A 146 -18.12 0.50 12.09
N TYR A 147 -16.81 0.72 11.98
CA TYR A 147 -16.06 1.57 12.89
C TYR A 147 -15.30 2.62 12.09
N THR A 148 -15.48 3.90 12.38
CA THR A 148 -14.71 4.98 11.78
C THR A 148 -13.76 5.57 12.82
N VAL A 149 -12.46 5.44 12.57
CA VAL A 149 -11.41 6.09 13.34
C VAL A 149 -11.42 7.58 13.00
N LYS A 150 -11.63 8.45 13.99
CA LYS A 150 -11.57 9.89 13.80
C LYS A 150 -10.14 10.35 13.51
N ASN A 151 -10.00 11.33 12.65
CA ASN A 151 -8.71 11.87 12.26
C ASN A 151 -7.98 12.47 13.48
N ALA A 152 -6.81 11.94 13.76
CA ALA A 152 -5.94 12.35 14.84
C ALA A 152 -4.47 12.18 14.44
N TRP A 153 -3.59 12.96 15.06
CA TRP A 153 -2.15 12.87 14.84
C TRP A 153 -1.37 12.93 16.16
N SER A 154 -0.20 12.31 16.17
CA SER A 154 0.70 12.39 17.33
C SER A 154 2.16 12.19 16.90
N THR A 155 3.08 12.88 17.54
CA THR A 155 4.52 12.69 17.36
C THR A 155 5.06 11.46 18.11
N ILE A 156 4.26 10.90 19.03
CA ILE A 156 4.58 9.68 19.80
C ILE A 156 3.44 8.66 19.67
N PRO A 157 3.73 7.35 19.68
CA PRO A 157 2.71 6.32 19.66
C PRO A 157 1.71 6.45 20.82
N GLN A 158 0.42 6.42 20.50
CA GLN A 158 -0.67 6.46 21.48
C GLN A 158 -1.12 5.02 21.77
N GLU A 159 -1.28 4.67 23.05
CA GLU A 159 -1.81 3.36 23.46
C GLU A 159 -3.31 3.41 23.74
N ALA A 160 -3.84 4.54 24.18
CA ALA A 160 -5.28 4.77 24.29
C ALA A 160 -5.87 5.00 22.90
N GLY A 161 -7.04 4.41 22.66
CA GLY A 161 -7.71 4.50 21.37
C GLY A 161 -8.07 5.93 20.98
N VAL A 162 -8.26 6.11 19.68
CA VAL A 162 -8.88 7.32 19.11
C VAL A 162 -10.39 7.28 19.32
N ASP A 163 -11.01 8.44 19.30
CA ASP A 163 -12.47 8.54 19.31
C ASP A 163 -13.08 7.76 18.13
N GLY A 164 -14.08 6.97 18.44
CA GLY A 164 -14.84 6.18 17.49
C GLY A 164 -15.78 5.23 18.24
N GLU A 165 -16.70 4.65 17.52
CA GLU A 165 -17.64 3.65 18.05
C GLU A 165 -18.00 2.63 16.96
N TRP A 166 -18.30 1.41 17.39
CA TRP A 166 -18.86 0.39 16.52
C TRP A 166 -20.34 0.63 16.28
N LYS A 167 -20.74 0.69 15.03
CA LYS A 167 -22.12 0.95 14.61
C LYS A 167 -22.68 -0.21 13.79
N GLU A 168 -23.97 -0.38 13.89
CA GLU A 168 -24.74 -1.22 12.97
C GLU A 168 -24.86 -0.51 11.62
N ALA A 169 -25.01 -1.27 10.52
CA ALA A 169 -25.10 -0.71 9.18
C ALA A 169 -26.50 -0.14 8.90
N SER A 170 -26.89 0.93 9.60
CA SER A 170 -28.11 1.69 9.33
C SER A 170 -27.97 2.52 8.03
N PRO A 171 -29.07 2.98 7.41
CA PRO A 171 -28.97 3.87 6.25
C PRO A 171 -28.14 5.14 6.49
N GLU A 172 -28.25 5.74 7.67
CA GLU A 172 -27.48 6.93 8.06
C GLU A 172 -26.00 6.62 8.20
N ASP A 173 -25.65 5.56 8.95
CA ASP A 173 -24.26 5.18 9.19
C ASP A 173 -23.56 4.71 7.91
N VAL A 174 -24.28 3.98 7.03
CA VAL A 174 -23.77 3.57 5.70
C VAL A 174 -23.53 4.78 4.82
N ALA A 175 -24.42 5.78 4.81
CA ALA A 175 -24.25 6.97 3.97
C ALA A 175 -22.94 7.71 4.29
N ASP A 176 -22.55 7.76 5.56
CA ASP A 176 -21.36 8.47 6.05
C ASP A 176 -20.09 7.60 6.11
N PHE A 177 -20.22 6.29 5.94
CA PHE A 177 -19.08 5.38 5.99
C PHE A 177 -18.30 5.34 4.67
N SER A 178 -17.02 4.94 4.72
CA SER A 178 -16.17 4.73 3.53
C SER A 178 -16.88 3.89 2.46
N ALA A 179 -17.04 4.43 1.26
CA ALA A 179 -17.63 3.72 0.14
C ALA A 179 -16.82 2.49 -0.26
N THR A 180 -15.50 2.64 -0.39
CA THR A 180 -14.61 1.53 -0.74
C THR A 180 -14.71 0.39 0.27
N ALA A 181 -14.65 0.70 1.56
CA ALA A 181 -14.75 -0.30 2.63
C ALA A 181 -16.16 -0.91 2.72
N TYR A 182 -17.20 -0.10 2.57
CA TYR A 182 -18.58 -0.59 2.62
C TYR A 182 -18.89 -1.59 1.50
N PHE A 183 -18.56 -1.25 0.23
CA PHE A 183 -18.84 -2.16 -0.88
C PHE A 183 -18.02 -3.43 -0.81
N PHE A 184 -16.78 -3.35 -0.32
CA PHE A 184 -15.97 -4.53 0.01
C PHE A 184 -16.64 -5.41 1.06
N GLY A 185 -16.98 -4.86 2.22
CA GLY A 185 -17.56 -5.62 3.33
C GLY A 185 -18.96 -6.13 3.04
N ASN A 186 -19.78 -5.36 2.31
CA ASN A 186 -21.10 -5.76 1.87
C ASN A 186 -21.06 -6.99 0.96
N GLN A 187 -20.15 -6.99 -0.05
CA GLN A 187 -19.96 -8.14 -0.94
C GLN A 187 -19.42 -9.35 -0.17
N LEU A 188 -18.46 -9.11 0.74
CA LEU A 188 -17.83 -10.15 1.54
C LEU A 188 -18.85 -10.83 2.47
N GLN A 189 -19.65 -10.03 3.20
CA GLN A 189 -20.68 -10.53 4.12
C GLN A 189 -21.74 -11.38 3.40
N GLN A 190 -22.20 -10.92 2.22
CA GLN A 190 -23.15 -11.69 1.39
C GLN A 190 -22.57 -13.01 0.91
N SER A 191 -21.30 -13.04 0.55
CA SER A 191 -20.65 -14.23 -0.02
C SER A 191 -20.24 -15.26 1.02
N LEU A 192 -19.89 -14.83 2.24
CA LEU A 192 -19.42 -15.70 3.32
C LEU A 192 -20.54 -16.13 4.27
N ASP A 193 -21.61 -15.33 4.35
CA ASP A 193 -22.72 -15.49 5.29
C ASP A 193 -22.27 -15.56 6.78
N VAL A 194 -21.26 -14.74 7.11
CA VAL A 194 -20.75 -14.56 8.47
C VAL A 194 -20.72 -13.08 8.84
N PRO A 195 -20.67 -12.74 10.14
CA PRO A 195 -20.48 -11.35 10.56
C PRO A 195 -19.20 -10.75 9.98
N VAL A 196 -19.27 -9.48 9.54
CA VAL A 196 -18.11 -8.73 9.04
C VAL A 196 -18.00 -7.40 9.79
N GLY A 197 -16.82 -7.13 10.31
CA GLY A 197 -16.43 -5.87 10.93
C GLY A 197 -15.45 -5.10 10.03
N LEU A 198 -15.74 -3.82 9.80
CA LEU A 198 -14.90 -2.93 9.00
C LEU A 198 -14.36 -1.81 9.88
N ILE A 199 -13.05 -1.73 9.99
CA ILE A 199 -12.37 -0.64 10.69
C ILE A 199 -11.85 0.34 9.63
N HIS A 200 -12.55 1.44 9.43
CA HIS A 200 -12.15 2.51 8.53
C HIS A 200 -11.19 3.47 9.23
N CYS A 201 -9.97 3.57 8.71
CA CYS A 201 -8.88 4.38 9.24
C CYS A 201 -8.10 5.03 8.09
N SER A 202 -8.56 6.20 7.65
CA SER A 202 -7.95 6.91 6.52
C SER A 202 -7.95 8.43 6.73
N TRP A 203 -7.09 9.14 5.99
CA TRP A 203 -7.05 10.60 6.01
C TRP A 203 -6.71 11.13 4.61
N SER A 204 -7.54 12.03 4.12
CA SER A 204 -7.34 12.69 2.82
C SER A 204 -5.95 13.29 2.69
N MET A 205 -5.38 13.22 1.46
CA MET A 205 -4.06 13.75 1.13
C MET A 205 -2.90 13.11 1.91
N SER A 206 -3.08 11.97 2.58
CA SER A 206 -1.98 11.35 3.33
C SER A 206 -0.97 10.66 2.42
N LYS A 207 0.31 10.80 2.79
CA LYS A 207 1.41 10.02 2.22
C LYS A 207 1.57 8.69 2.95
N ILE A 208 2.16 7.69 2.27
CA ILE A 208 2.43 6.38 2.87
C ILE A 208 3.31 6.49 4.13
N GLU A 209 4.27 7.43 4.15
CA GLU A 209 5.19 7.68 5.26
C GLU A 209 4.46 8.03 6.57
N ALA A 210 3.30 8.68 6.49
CA ALA A 210 2.50 9.02 7.67
C ALA A 210 1.91 7.80 8.37
N TRP A 211 1.75 6.68 7.65
CA TRP A 211 1.19 5.40 8.11
C TRP A 211 2.25 4.38 8.51
N MET A 212 3.49 4.82 8.68
CA MET A 212 4.62 3.98 9.07
C MET A 212 5.20 4.41 10.41
N ASN A 213 5.74 3.46 11.18
CA ASN A 213 6.36 3.77 12.46
C ASN A 213 7.81 4.29 12.28
N LYS A 214 8.32 4.90 13.34
CA LYS A 214 9.66 5.49 13.36
C LYS A 214 10.76 4.45 13.09
N GLU A 215 10.62 3.25 13.67
CA GLU A 215 11.61 2.17 13.54
C GLU A 215 11.79 1.75 12.08
N THR A 216 10.69 1.57 11.35
CA THR A 216 10.73 1.20 9.94
C THR A 216 11.28 2.35 9.08
N LEU A 217 10.83 3.59 9.34
CA LEU A 217 11.27 4.76 8.57
C LEU A 217 12.73 5.13 8.82
N SER A 218 13.32 4.75 9.96
CA SER A 218 14.75 4.96 10.22
C SER A 218 15.67 4.25 9.20
N GLY A 219 15.16 3.26 8.47
CA GLY A 219 15.85 2.62 7.35
C GLY A 219 15.87 3.43 6.05
N PHE A 220 15.25 4.63 6.02
CA PHE A 220 15.12 5.51 4.85
C PHE A 220 15.70 6.88 5.17
N PRO A 221 17.03 7.09 5.04
CA PRO A 221 17.71 8.31 5.48
C PRO A 221 17.27 9.58 4.74
N GLU A 222 16.64 9.44 3.58
CA GLU A 222 16.06 10.54 2.81
C GLU A 222 14.75 11.08 3.41
N ILE A 223 14.14 10.38 4.38
CA ILE A 223 12.90 10.80 5.04
C ILE A 223 13.22 11.52 6.34
N ALA A 224 12.93 12.80 6.39
CA ALA A 224 13.04 13.58 7.63
C ALA A 224 11.90 13.22 8.59
N LEU A 225 12.23 12.72 9.76
CA LEU A 225 11.26 12.41 10.81
C LEU A 225 10.94 13.69 11.63
N PRO A 226 9.68 13.87 12.08
CA PRO A 226 9.31 15.02 12.90
C PRO A 226 9.96 14.94 14.28
N ASP A 227 10.26 16.11 14.86
CA ASP A 227 10.68 16.21 16.25
C ASP A 227 9.50 15.90 17.18
N VAL A 228 9.77 15.19 18.28
CA VAL A 228 8.75 14.80 19.28
C VAL A 228 8.04 16.01 19.89
N ILE A 229 8.74 17.14 20.05
CA ILE A 229 8.17 18.37 20.63
C ILE A 229 7.45 19.26 19.61
N GLN A 230 7.49 18.92 18.32
CA GLN A 230 6.85 19.72 17.26
C GLN A 230 5.33 19.69 17.41
N LYS A 231 4.68 20.85 17.34
CA LYS A 231 3.22 21.00 17.52
C LYS A 231 2.49 21.44 16.25
N GLU A 232 3.21 21.98 15.29
CA GLU A 232 2.63 22.47 14.03
C GLU A 232 3.34 21.86 12.84
N PHE A 233 2.56 21.48 11.83
CA PHE A 233 3.04 20.85 10.61
C PHE A 233 2.39 21.54 9.41
N GLY A 234 3.17 21.89 8.42
CA GLY A 234 2.66 22.46 7.18
C GLY A 234 1.72 21.51 6.41
N TRP A 235 1.94 20.20 6.57
CA TRP A 235 1.10 19.15 5.99
C TRP A 235 1.03 17.92 6.91
N THR A 236 0.13 17.97 7.88
CA THR A 236 -0.02 16.91 8.90
C THR A 236 -0.22 15.52 8.31
N ALA A 237 -1.15 15.37 7.36
CA ALA A 237 -1.44 14.08 6.75
C ALA A 237 -0.30 13.53 5.88
N GLY A 238 0.64 14.37 5.45
CA GLY A 238 1.83 13.96 4.71
C GLY A 238 3.07 13.77 5.56
N THR A 239 3.02 14.18 6.84
CA THR A 239 4.18 14.11 7.75
C THR A 239 4.40 12.67 8.25
N PRO A 240 5.65 12.16 8.18
CA PRO A 240 5.97 10.80 8.59
C PRO A 240 5.53 10.47 10.02
N THR A 241 5.07 9.25 10.25
CA THR A 241 4.68 8.64 11.54
C THR A 241 3.42 9.17 12.21
N LEU A 242 2.95 10.37 11.91
CA LEU A 242 1.92 11.03 12.72
C LEU A 242 0.60 10.26 12.76
N LEU A 243 0.16 9.73 11.63
CA LEU A 243 -1.11 8.99 11.53
C LEU A 243 -0.97 7.58 12.09
N TRP A 244 0.18 6.95 11.86
CA TRP A 244 0.50 5.69 12.51
C TRP A 244 0.37 5.80 14.03
N ASN A 245 1.04 6.78 14.62
CA ASN A 245 1.11 6.95 16.06
C ASN A 245 -0.26 7.16 16.72
N ALA A 246 -1.15 7.92 16.09
CA ALA A 246 -2.44 8.29 16.67
C ALA A 246 -3.60 7.37 16.23
N MET A 247 -3.58 6.88 14.97
CA MET A 247 -4.75 6.24 14.38
C MET A 247 -4.61 4.72 14.22
N VAL A 248 -3.39 4.21 14.04
CA VAL A 248 -3.13 2.76 13.86
C VAL A 248 -2.61 2.12 15.14
N ASN A 249 -1.65 2.73 15.81
CA ASN A 249 -1.02 2.16 17.01
C ASN A 249 -2.00 1.78 18.14
N PRO A 250 -3.12 2.51 18.37
CA PRO A 250 -4.12 2.11 19.39
C PRO A 250 -4.77 0.75 19.15
N TRP A 251 -4.74 0.22 17.92
CA TRP A 251 -5.31 -1.10 17.58
C TRP A 251 -4.40 -2.28 17.91
N LYS A 252 -3.31 -2.05 18.62
CA LYS A 252 -2.40 -3.11 19.07
C LYS A 252 -3.14 -4.16 19.89
N GLY A 253 -3.03 -5.42 19.46
CA GLY A 253 -3.72 -6.53 20.13
C GLY A 253 -5.15 -6.79 19.63
N PHE A 254 -5.68 -5.97 18.72
CA PHE A 254 -6.94 -6.23 18.04
C PHE A 254 -6.67 -7.05 16.76
N PRO A 255 -7.01 -8.35 16.71
CA PRO A 255 -6.71 -9.16 15.55
C PRO A 255 -7.61 -8.81 14.37
N VAL A 256 -7.00 -8.74 13.18
CA VAL A 256 -7.71 -8.53 11.92
C VAL A 256 -7.38 -9.64 10.93
N LYS A 257 -8.31 -9.97 10.05
CA LYS A 257 -8.12 -10.94 8.98
C LYS A 257 -7.13 -10.45 7.94
N GLY A 258 -7.26 -9.17 7.56
CA GLY A 258 -6.44 -8.56 6.54
C GLY A 258 -6.62 -7.06 6.45
N VAL A 259 -5.91 -6.47 5.51
CA VAL A 259 -5.93 -5.03 5.21
C VAL A 259 -6.41 -4.79 3.79
N ILE A 260 -7.26 -3.79 3.59
CA ILE A 260 -7.48 -3.17 2.29
C ILE A 260 -6.93 -1.75 2.31
N TRP A 261 -6.18 -1.39 1.24
CA TRP A 261 -5.42 -0.15 1.17
C TRP A 261 -5.72 0.63 -0.12
N TYR A 262 -6.13 1.90 0.00
CA TYR A 262 -6.34 2.75 -1.16
C TYR A 262 -5.62 4.09 -0.96
N GLN A 263 -4.40 4.15 -1.48
CA GLN A 263 -3.51 5.30 -1.37
C GLN A 263 -2.50 5.28 -2.53
N GLY A 264 -1.98 6.44 -2.88
CA GLY A 264 -0.91 6.56 -3.87
C GLY A 264 -0.82 7.95 -4.47
N GLU A 265 -1.93 8.66 -4.59
CA GLU A 265 -2.03 9.95 -5.27
C GLU A 265 -1.08 10.99 -4.67
N ALA A 266 -0.93 11.00 -3.34
CA ALA A 266 -0.01 11.92 -2.64
C ALA A 266 1.48 11.56 -2.82
N ASN A 267 1.79 10.34 -3.30
CA ASN A 267 3.16 9.86 -3.53
C ASN A 267 3.53 9.78 -5.01
N THR A 268 2.68 10.22 -5.94
CA THR A 268 2.95 10.21 -7.39
C THR A 268 4.24 10.93 -7.80
N PRO A 269 4.74 11.97 -7.08
CA PRO A 269 5.99 12.61 -7.44
C PRO A 269 7.24 11.73 -7.31
N ASP A 270 7.20 10.69 -6.46
CA ASP A 270 8.33 9.77 -6.26
C ASP A 270 7.90 8.30 -6.20
N PRO A 271 7.60 7.69 -7.37
CA PRO A 271 7.26 6.27 -7.44
C PRO A 271 8.44 5.36 -7.04
N GLY A 272 9.69 5.82 -7.18
CA GLY A 272 10.88 5.08 -6.77
C GLY A 272 10.98 4.90 -5.27
N LEU A 273 10.70 5.93 -4.50
CA LEU A 273 10.62 5.87 -3.04
C LEU A 273 9.44 5.00 -2.60
N TYR A 274 8.25 5.19 -3.20
CA TYR A 274 7.06 4.39 -2.90
C TYR A 274 7.30 2.89 -3.09
N LYS A 275 8.02 2.50 -4.16
CA LYS A 275 8.38 1.11 -4.45
C LYS A 275 9.19 0.45 -3.33
N ARG A 276 9.97 1.24 -2.58
CA ARG A 276 10.74 0.76 -1.41
C ARG A 276 9.93 0.82 -0.11
N LEU A 277 9.11 1.86 0.06
CA LEU A 277 8.30 2.06 1.28
C LEU A 277 7.16 1.07 1.41
N PHE A 278 6.45 0.76 0.32
CA PHE A 278 5.28 -0.11 0.39
C PHE A 278 5.58 -1.52 0.93
N PRO A 279 6.62 -2.23 0.47
CA PRO A 279 7.02 -3.51 1.06
C PRO A 279 7.37 -3.40 2.55
N ALA A 280 8.08 -2.34 2.94
CA ALA A 280 8.45 -2.10 4.32
C ALA A 280 7.22 -1.84 5.21
N MET A 281 6.26 -1.04 4.73
CA MET A 281 4.99 -0.79 5.41
C MET A 281 4.19 -2.09 5.58
N VAL A 282 4.03 -2.89 4.53
CA VAL A 282 3.30 -4.17 4.61
C VAL A 282 3.95 -5.10 5.64
N SER A 283 5.27 -5.21 5.65
CA SER A 283 6.01 -6.01 6.63
C SER A 283 5.79 -5.50 8.06
N GLN A 284 5.87 -4.18 8.26
CA GLN A 284 5.61 -3.52 9.54
C GLN A 284 4.18 -3.81 10.05
N TRP A 285 3.16 -3.65 9.19
CA TRP A 285 1.77 -3.89 9.57
C TRP A 285 1.51 -5.36 9.91
N ARG A 286 2.10 -6.30 9.17
CA ARG A 286 2.05 -7.73 9.49
C ARG A 286 2.65 -8.05 10.85
N THR A 287 3.77 -7.45 11.17
CA THR A 287 4.41 -7.58 12.49
C THR A 287 3.54 -6.98 13.59
N PHE A 288 2.98 -5.80 13.35
CA PHE A 288 2.12 -5.10 14.31
C PHE A 288 0.85 -5.89 14.67
N PHE A 289 0.17 -6.45 13.68
CA PHE A 289 -1.02 -7.28 13.87
C PHE A 289 -0.70 -8.75 14.22
N ASN A 290 0.57 -9.07 14.47
CA ASN A 290 1.05 -10.43 14.78
C ASN A 290 0.56 -11.49 13.77
N ASN A 291 0.53 -11.13 12.48
CA ASN A 291 0.10 -12.00 11.40
C ASN A 291 1.05 -11.88 10.19
N PRO A 292 2.17 -12.65 10.16
CA PRO A 292 3.16 -12.59 9.08
C PRO A 292 2.61 -12.89 7.68
N GLN A 293 1.51 -13.61 7.61
CA GLN A 293 0.82 -13.98 6.36
C GLN A 293 -0.44 -13.16 6.11
N MET A 294 -0.66 -12.06 6.86
CA MET A 294 -1.82 -11.22 6.70
C MET A 294 -1.99 -10.76 5.24
N PRO A 295 -3.13 -11.05 4.60
CA PRO A 295 -3.41 -10.57 3.25
C PRO A 295 -3.50 -9.04 3.23
N PHE A 296 -2.89 -8.45 2.22
CA PHE A 296 -2.86 -7.00 2.04
C PHE A 296 -3.28 -6.67 0.61
N TYR A 297 -4.54 -6.26 0.43
CA TYR A 297 -5.09 -5.95 -0.89
C TYR A 297 -5.11 -4.45 -1.09
N TYR A 298 -4.59 -3.99 -2.24
CA TYR A 298 -4.49 -2.56 -2.50
C TYR A 298 -5.10 -2.17 -3.84
N VAL A 299 -5.47 -0.91 -3.95
CA VAL A 299 -6.09 -0.35 -5.14
C VAL A 299 -5.06 0.46 -5.91
N GLN A 300 -4.92 0.16 -7.21
CA GLN A 300 -4.17 1.00 -8.13
C GLN A 300 -4.86 2.37 -8.26
N ILE A 301 -4.10 3.48 -8.25
CA ILE A 301 -4.70 4.81 -8.43
C ILE A 301 -5.45 4.90 -9.74
N ALA A 302 -6.64 5.51 -9.71
CA ALA A 302 -7.51 5.59 -10.87
C ALA A 302 -6.98 6.59 -11.91
N PRO A 303 -7.24 6.38 -13.21
CA PRO A 303 -6.95 7.38 -14.24
C PRO A 303 -7.61 8.72 -13.93
N TRP A 304 -6.82 9.79 -13.95
CA TRP A 304 -7.29 11.15 -13.71
C TRP A 304 -6.49 12.15 -14.54
N LYS A 305 -7.17 13.15 -15.12
CA LYS A 305 -6.53 14.24 -15.83
C LYS A 305 -6.05 15.28 -14.81
N SER A 306 -4.81 15.12 -14.36
CA SER A 306 -4.18 16.16 -13.55
C SER A 306 -4.01 17.45 -14.34
N GLU A 307 -4.21 18.60 -13.68
CA GLU A 307 -4.08 19.91 -14.33
C GLU A 307 -2.69 20.09 -14.97
N GLY A 308 -2.70 20.59 -16.19
CA GLY A 308 -1.58 21.30 -16.77
C GLY A 308 -0.54 20.52 -17.52
N ASN A 309 -0.69 19.24 -17.90
CA ASN A 309 0.12 18.61 -18.95
C ASN A 309 -0.14 17.12 -19.08
N ASP A 310 0.17 16.58 -20.26
CA ASP A 310 0.28 15.17 -20.58
C ASP A 310 1.54 14.56 -19.89
N LYS A 311 1.75 14.90 -18.60
CA LYS A 311 2.78 14.29 -17.78
C LYS A 311 2.40 12.83 -17.57
N LEU A 312 3.38 11.98 -17.45
CA LEU A 312 3.18 10.54 -17.27
C LEU A 312 3.29 10.11 -15.80
N ASP A 313 3.25 11.07 -14.87
CA ASP A 313 3.47 10.82 -13.43
C ASP A 313 2.50 9.76 -12.88
N TRP A 314 1.21 9.88 -13.25
CA TRP A 314 0.18 8.90 -12.88
C TRP A 314 0.42 7.53 -13.51
N ALA A 315 0.88 7.50 -14.77
CA ALA A 315 1.19 6.26 -15.48
C ALA A 315 2.40 5.55 -14.85
N TRP A 316 3.46 6.30 -14.53
CA TRP A 316 4.63 5.76 -13.83
C TRP A 316 4.30 5.22 -12.45
N PHE A 317 3.43 5.91 -11.72
CA PHE A 317 3.00 5.45 -10.41
C PHE A 317 2.15 4.17 -10.50
N ARG A 318 1.24 4.07 -11.46
CA ARG A 318 0.48 2.83 -11.72
C ARG A 318 1.39 1.67 -12.13
N GLN A 319 2.43 1.92 -12.91
CA GLN A 319 3.46 0.91 -13.23
C GLN A 319 4.19 0.45 -11.94
N CYS A 320 4.57 1.37 -11.08
CA CYS A 320 5.15 1.04 -9.78
C CYS A 320 4.20 0.16 -8.96
N GLN A 321 2.93 0.52 -8.85
CA GLN A 321 1.94 -0.28 -8.13
C GLN A 321 1.76 -1.68 -8.75
N LEU A 322 1.79 -1.82 -10.07
CA LEU A 322 1.74 -3.11 -10.75
C LEU A 322 2.95 -4.00 -10.39
N GLU A 323 4.14 -3.44 -10.38
CA GLU A 323 5.37 -4.16 -10.06
C GLU A 323 5.43 -4.64 -8.61
N LEU A 324 4.74 -3.96 -7.68
CA LEU A 324 4.65 -4.36 -6.27
C LEU A 324 3.91 -5.69 -6.05
N MET A 325 3.04 -6.12 -6.98
CA MET A 325 2.36 -7.41 -6.88
C MET A 325 3.33 -8.60 -6.85
N SER A 326 4.42 -8.51 -7.60
CA SER A 326 5.45 -9.57 -7.62
C SER A 326 6.53 -9.38 -6.55
N ALA A 327 6.68 -8.16 -6.02
CA ALA A 327 7.70 -7.83 -5.04
C ALA A 327 7.34 -8.20 -3.59
N VAL A 328 6.03 -8.32 -3.28
CA VAL A 328 5.55 -8.57 -1.93
C VAL A 328 4.67 -9.84 -1.93
N PRO A 329 4.96 -10.84 -1.11
CA PRO A 329 4.12 -12.03 -1.03
C PRO A 329 2.76 -11.72 -0.38
N ASN A 330 1.73 -12.49 -0.76
CA ASN A 330 0.37 -12.41 -0.23
C ASN A 330 -0.24 -11.00 -0.28
N VAL A 331 -0.02 -10.30 -1.39
CA VAL A 331 -0.71 -9.07 -1.76
C VAL A 331 -1.56 -9.29 -3.00
N GLY A 332 -2.48 -8.38 -3.27
CA GLY A 332 -3.27 -8.35 -4.49
C GLY A 332 -3.64 -6.92 -4.85
N MET A 333 -3.66 -6.61 -6.15
CA MET A 333 -3.96 -5.27 -6.64
C MET A 333 -5.27 -5.24 -7.42
N VAL A 334 -6.16 -4.35 -7.04
CA VAL A 334 -7.35 -4.01 -7.81
C VAL A 334 -6.98 -3.03 -8.90
N THR A 335 -7.25 -3.39 -10.15
CA THR A 335 -7.09 -2.50 -11.30
C THR A 335 -8.27 -1.56 -11.44
N THR A 336 -7.99 -0.32 -11.84
CA THR A 336 -8.97 0.78 -11.96
C THR A 336 -8.99 1.41 -13.35
N GLY A 337 -8.46 0.71 -14.36
CA GLY A 337 -8.34 1.23 -15.74
C GLY A 337 -9.66 1.69 -16.37
N ASP A 338 -10.80 1.14 -15.91
CA ASP A 338 -12.17 1.48 -16.33
C ASP A 338 -12.94 2.32 -15.30
N ALA A 339 -12.29 2.71 -14.21
CA ALA A 339 -12.92 3.38 -13.07
C ALA A 339 -12.38 4.80 -12.83
N GLY A 340 -11.65 5.36 -13.79
CA GLY A 340 -11.17 6.74 -13.75
C GLY A 340 -12.24 7.77 -14.10
N SER A 341 -11.94 9.03 -13.80
CA SER A 341 -12.74 10.17 -14.23
C SER A 341 -11.83 11.31 -14.70
N GLU A 342 -12.20 11.97 -15.77
CA GLU A 342 -11.47 13.13 -16.25
C GLU A 342 -11.50 14.28 -15.23
N ASN A 343 -12.66 14.49 -14.61
CA ASN A 343 -12.96 15.64 -13.78
C ASN A 343 -12.77 15.40 -12.27
N PHE A 344 -12.70 14.14 -11.83
CA PHE A 344 -12.65 13.81 -10.41
C PHE A 344 -11.42 12.94 -10.11
N ILE A 345 -10.54 13.44 -9.24
CA ILE A 345 -9.45 12.65 -8.67
C ILE A 345 -10.01 11.49 -7.80
N HIS A 346 -11.18 11.72 -7.19
CA HIS A 346 -11.89 10.68 -6.44
C HIS A 346 -12.80 9.92 -7.39
N SER A 347 -12.38 8.71 -7.77
CA SER A 347 -13.17 7.84 -8.65
C SER A 347 -14.62 7.72 -8.16
N PRO A 348 -15.63 8.00 -9.00
CA PRO A 348 -17.03 7.82 -8.63
C PRO A 348 -17.49 6.34 -8.65
N TYR A 349 -16.67 5.43 -9.16
CA TYR A 349 -16.99 4.01 -9.35
C TYR A 349 -16.56 3.14 -8.16
N LYS A 350 -16.86 3.59 -6.92
CA LYS A 350 -16.45 2.91 -5.68
C LYS A 350 -17.02 1.51 -5.54
N ILE A 351 -18.20 1.23 -6.13
CA ILE A 351 -18.81 -0.11 -6.15
C ILE A 351 -17.86 -1.09 -6.83
N LYS A 352 -17.39 -0.79 -8.05
CA LYS A 352 -16.43 -1.64 -8.77
C LYS A 352 -15.16 -1.89 -7.95
N VAL A 353 -14.65 -0.85 -7.30
CA VAL A 353 -13.42 -0.95 -6.50
C VAL A 353 -13.61 -1.87 -5.29
N GLY A 354 -14.69 -1.65 -4.51
CA GLY A 354 -14.99 -2.47 -3.34
C GLY A 354 -15.26 -3.93 -3.69
N GLU A 355 -16.07 -4.19 -4.72
CA GLU A 355 -16.35 -5.55 -5.19
C GLU A 355 -15.08 -6.27 -5.68
N ARG A 356 -14.22 -5.61 -6.44
CA ARG A 356 -12.93 -6.18 -6.89
C ARG A 356 -12.00 -6.51 -5.72
N LEU A 357 -11.96 -5.68 -4.67
CA LEU A 357 -11.25 -6.02 -3.43
C LEU A 357 -11.83 -7.28 -2.78
N ALA A 358 -13.18 -7.43 -2.76
CA ALA A 358 -13.82 -8.61 -2.22
C ALA A 358 -13.52 -9.86 -3.07
N TYR A 359 -13.42 -9.75 -4.40
CA TYR A 359 -13.04 -10.88 -5.27
C TYR A 359 -11.64 -11.39 -4.93
N TRP A 360 -10.67 -10.50 -4.70
CA TRP A 360 -9.34 -10.88 -4.20
C TRP A 360 -9.42 -11.63 -2.88
N ALA A 361 -10.17 -11.10 -1.90
CA ALA A 361 -10.32 -11.73 -0.59
C ALA A 361 -11.00 -13.11 -0.72
N LEU A 362 -12.11 -13.21 -1.45
CA LEU A 362 -12.86 -14.45 -1.64
C LEU A 362 -12.00 -15.53 -2.30
N ALA A 363 -11.25 -15.18 -3.36
CA ALA A 363 -10.44 -16.14 -4.08
C ALA A 363 -9.17 -16.54 -3.30
N LYS A 364 -8.45 -15.58 -2.73
CA LYS A 364 -7.11 -15.81 -2.16
C LYS A 364 -7.10 -16.05 -0.66
N THR A 365 -7.95 -15.35 0.11
CA THR A 365 -8.03 -15.53 1.58
C THR A 365 -9.02 -16.61 1.97
N TYR A 366 -10.17 -16.68 1.29
CA TYR A 366 -11.24 -17.63 1.59
C TYR A 366 -11.28 -18.83 0.65
N HIS A 367 -10.37 -18.89 -0.32
CA HIS A 367 -10.19 -20.03 -1.24
C HIS A 367 -11.46 -20.43 -2.02
N ARG A 368 -12.35 -19.46 -2.30
CA ARG A 368 -13.53 -19.68 -3.14
C ARG A 368 -13.10 -19.88 -4.60
N LYS A 369 -13.50 -21.01 -5.18
CA LYS A 369 -13.19 -21.36 -6.59
C LYS A 369 -14.12 -20.67 -7.56
N GLY A 370 -13.69 -20.53 -8.83
CA GLY A 370 -14.50 -19.99 -9.93
C GLY A 370 -14.60 -18.46 -9.95
N ILE A 371 -13.84 -17.75 -9.08
CA ILE A 371 -13.84 -16.29 -9.05
C ILE A 371 -12.66 -15.76 -9.86
N GLN A 372 -12.94 -14.99 -10.90
CA GLN A 372 -11.95 -14.15 -11.56
C GLN A 372 -11.75 -12.90 -10.69
N TYR A 373 -10.59 -12.75 -10.07
CA TYR A 373 -10.30 -11.73 -9.07
C TYR A 373 -9.35 -10.63 -9.56
N SER A 374 -8.63 -10.89 -10.67
CA SER A 374 -7.71 -9.95 -11.30
C SER A 374 -8.09 -9.73 -12.75
N GLY A 375 -7.83 -8.54 -13.28
CA GLY A 375 -7.80 -8.31 -14.72
C GLY A 375 -6.54 -8.87 -15.37
N PRO A 376 -6.44 -8.83 -16.72
CA PRO A 376 -5.26 -9.25 -17.45
C PRO A 376 -4.00 -8.54 -16.98
N ILE A 377 -2.94 -9.29 -16.71
CA ILE A 377 -1.62 -8.79 -16.31
C ILE A 377 -0.60 -9.26 -17.32
N TYR A 378 0.25 -8.35 -17.80
CA TYR A 378 1.35 -8.70 -18.68
C TYR A 378 2.19 -9.84 -18.09
N LYS A 379 2.42 -10.89 -18.89
CA LYS A 379 3.20 -12.07 -18.52
C LYS A 379 4.56 -12.09 -19.22
N PHE A 380 4.53 -12.14 -20.56
CA PHE A 380 5.71 -12.10 -21.41
C PHE A 380 5.35 -11.65 -22.82
N HIS A 381 6.35 -11.40 -23.66
CA HIS A 381 6.14 -11.03 -25.05
C HIS A 381 7.09 -11.76 -26.00
N ARG A 382 6.70 -11.82 -27.25
CA ARG A 382 7.51 -12.32 -28.39
C ARG A 382 7.47 -11.29 -29.50
N VAL A 383 8.60 -11.10 -30.18
CA VAL A 383 8.66 -10.21 -31.35
C VAL A 383 8.75 -11.07 -32.61
N LYS A 384 7.87 -10.80 -33.58
CA LYS A 384 7.83 -11.45 -34.90
C LYS A 384 7.84 -10.37 -35.97
N GLY A 385 9.03 -10.05 -36.50
CA GLY A 385 9.21 -8.90 -37.38
C GLY A 385 8.86 -7.59 -36.68
N ASN A 386 7.88 -6.87 -37.20
CA ASN A 386 7.36 -5.63 -36.60
C ASN A 386 6.20 -5.82 -35.64
N VAL A 387 5.75 -7.06 -35.41
CA VAL A 387 4.63 -7.39 -34.51
C VAL A 387 5.15 -7.84 -33.16
N VAL A 388 4.60 -7.28 -32.08
CA VAL A 388 4.83 -7.71 -30.70
C VAL A 388 3.61 -8.50 -30.24
N GLU A 389 3.79 -9.78 -29.96
CA GLU A 389 2.76 -10.62 -29.34
C GLU A 389 2.94 -10.57 -27.82
N ILE A 390 1.89 -10.16 -27.12
CA ILE A 390 1.89 -9.96 -25.65
C ILE A 390 0.93 -10.95 -25.01
N ASP A 391 1.44 -11.82 -24.17
CA ASP A 391 0.66 -12.80 -23.42
C ASP A 391 0.30 -12.26 -22.03
N PHE A 392 -0.92 -12.57 -21.58
CA PHE A 392 -1.46 -12.11 -20.31
C PHE A 392 -1.79 -13.29 -19.38
N GLU A 393 -1.53 -13.11 -18.09
CA GLU A 393 -2.16 -13.89 -17.01
C GLU A 393 -3.57 -13.36 -16.76
N HIS A 394 -4.44 -14.18 -16.19
CA HIS A 394 -5.85 -13.87 -15.93
C HIS A 394 -6.70 -13.53 -17.17
N GLY A 395 -6.23 -14.00 -18.33
CA GLY A 395 -6.95 -13.92 -19.60
C GLY A 395 -7.27 -15.30 -20.18
N GLU A 396 -7.07 -16.38 -19.43
CA GLU A 396 -7.19 -17.76 -19.89
C GLU A 396 -8.61 -18.12 -20.34
N GLU A 397 -9.63 -17.50 -19.70
CA GLU A 397 -11.04 -17.68 -20.07
C GLU A 397 -11.47 -16.79 -21.26
N GLY A 398 -10.55 -15.97 -21.79
CA GLY A 398 -10.74 -15.05 -22.90
C GLY A 398 -10.47 -13.60 -22.56
N LEU A 399 -10.09 -12.85 -23.59
CA LEU A 399 -9.89 -11.40 -23.56
C LEU A 399 -10.98 -10.71 -24.38
N ILE A 400 -11.37 -9.51 -24.01
CA ILE A 400 -12.30 -8.62 -24.72
C ILE A 400 -11.69 -7.23 -24.87
N PRO A 401 -12.04 -6.47 -25.95
CA PRO A 401 -12.96 -6.82 -27.04
C PRO A 401 -12.32 -7.71 -28.10
N GLU A 402 -12.96 -8.82 -28.45
CA GLU A 402 -12.51 -9.71 -29.51
C GLU A 402 -12.97 -9.21 -30.89
N ASN A 403 -12.22 -9.54 -31.95
CA ASN A 403 -12.53 -9.23 -33.36
C ASN A 403 -12.60 -7.73 -33.69
N GLN A 404 -11.94 -6.88 -32.91
CA GLN A 404 -11.81 -5.45 -33.18
C GLN A 404 -10.47 -4.91 -32.67
N ASN A 405 -10.09 -3.72 -33.13
CA ASN A 405 -8.87 -3.06 -32.65
C ASN A 405 -9.02 -2.65 -31.18
N VAL A 406 -8.12 -3.16 -30.32
CA VAL A 406 -8.05 -2.79 -28.90
C VAL A 406 -7.33 -1.44 -28.77
N LYS A 407 -8.04 -0.42 -28.32
CA LYS A 407 -7.46 0.92 -28.16
C LYS A 407 -6.56 1.02 -26.93
N GLY A 408 -5.71 2.04 -26.92
CA GLY A 408 -4.85 2.37 -25.77
C GLY A 408 -3.42 1.85 -25.90
N PHE A 409 -3.09 1.09 -26.94
CA PHE A 409 -1.72 0.68 -27.21
C PHE A 409 -0.93 1.75 -27.97
N GLU A 410 0.31 1.94 -27.58
CA GLU A 410 1.30 2.76 -28.26
C GLU A 410 2.60 1.95 -28.40
N ILE A 411 3.31 2.17 -29.50
CA ILE A 411 4.56 1.49 -29.84
C ILE A 411 5.59 2.50 -30.33
N VAL A 412 6.85 2.26 -30.04
CA VAL A 412 7.98 3.10 -30.45
C VAL A 412 9.08 2.26 -31.08
N GLY A 413 9.67 2.79 -32.15
CA GLY A 413 10.87 2.28 -32.81
C GLY A 413 12.14 2.99 -32.39
N THR A 414 13.18 2.84 -33.20
CA THR A 414 14.52 3.42 -32.95
C THR A 414 14.56 4.95 -32.94
N ASP A 415 13.56 5.61 -33.54
CA ASP A 415 13.43 7.08 -33.56
C ASP A 415 12.96 7.68 -32.21
N GLY A 416 12.50 6.84 -31.28
CA GLY A 416 12.08 7.27 -29.95
C GLY A 416 10.71 7.97 -29.90
N ILE A 417 9.93 7.95 -31.00
CA ILE A 417 8.63 8.61 -31.08
C ILE A 417 7.52 7.57 -30.89
N PHE A 418 6.72 7.70 -29.81
CA PHE A 418 5.57 6.86 -29.59
C PHE A 418 4.43 7.17 -30.57
N ARG A 419 3.91 6.12 -31.16
CA ARG A 419 2.79 6.18 -32.11
C ARG A 419 1.65 5.28 -31.65
N PRO A 420 0.39 5.65 -31.91
CA PRO A 420 -0.72 4.70 -31.71
C PRO A 420 -0.45 3.40 -32.43
N ALA A 421 -0.68 2.29 -31.74
CA ALA A 421 -0.53 0.95 -32.31
C ALA A 421 -1.88 0.35 -32.69
N LYS A 422 -1.88 -0.48 -33.73
CA LYS A 422 -2.94 -1.45 -33.97
C LYS A 422 -2.76 -2.58 -32.96
N ALA A 423 -3.86 -3.07 -32.41
CA ALA A 423 -3.81 -4.19 -31.46
C ALA A 423 -5.01 -5.09 -31.65
N GLU A 424 -4.77 -6.40 -31.76
CA GLU A 424 -5.81 -7.42 -31.98
C GLU A 424 -5.59 -8.60 -31.05
N ILE A 425 -6.66 -9.10 -30.45
CA ILE A 425 -6.64 -10.32 -29.66
C ILE A 425 -6.57 -11.52 -30.62
N ILE A 426 -5.64 -12.44 -30.35
CA ILE A 426 -5.62 -13.73 -31.06
C ILE A 426 -6.78 -14.57 -30.52
N SER A 427 -7.75 -14.87 -31.38
CA SER A 427 -8.95 -15.61 -30.99
C SER A 427 -8.62 -16.92 -30.26
N GLY A 428 -9.34 -17.18 -29.17
CA GLY A 428 -9.14 -18.36 -28.34
C GLY A 428 -7.84 -18.38 -27.53
N SER A 429 -7.18 -17.23 -27.34
CA SER A 429 -5.96 -17.13 -26.54
C SER A 429 -5.96 -15.92 -25.59
N SER A 430 -4.99 -15.89 -24.68
CA SER A 430 -4.69 -14.73 -23.81
C SER A 430 -3.63 -13.81 -24.41
N THR A 431 -3.52 -13.74 -25.75
CA THR A 431 -2.47 -13.01 -26.45
C THR A 431 -3.04 -11.85 -27.26
N VAL A 432 -2.40 -10.69 -27.19
CA VAL A 432 -2.67 -9.52 -28.03
C VAL A 432 -1.49 -9.28 -28.97
N LYS A 433 -1.74 -9.14 -30.27
CA LYS A 433 -0.77 -8.66 -31.27
C LYS A 433 -0.79 -7.14 -31.30
N VAL A 434 0.38 -6.52 -31.26
CA VAL A 434 0.55 -5.05 -31.26
C VAL A 434 1.57 -4.67 -32.32
N TRP A 435 1.20 -3.72 -33.22
CA TRP A 435 2.10 -3.26 -34.28
C TRP A 435 1.73 -1.87 -34.78
N ASN A 436 2.64 -1.27 -35.50
CA ASN A 436 2.40 -0.06 -36.31
C ASN A 436 3.13 -0.23 -37.65
N ASP A 437 2.45 0.03 -38.77
CA ASP A 437 3.00 -0.23 -40.11
C ASP A 437 4.25 0.60 -40.45
N SER A 438 4.47 1.72 -39.73
CA SER A 438 5.65 2.60 -39.90
C SER A 438 6.83 2.21 -39.01
N ILE A 439 6.70 1.16 -38.17
CA ILE A 439 7.75 0.72 -37.23
C ILE A 439 8.17 -0.70 -37.58
N ASN A 440 9.37 -0.86 -38.11
CA ASN A 440 9.92 -2.16 -38.47
C ASN A 440 10.65 -2.85 -37.29
N ASP A 441 11.22 -2.09 -36.40
CA ASP A 441 11.99 -2.56 -35.24
C ASP A 441 11.43 -1.95 -33.94
N PRO A 442 10.45 -2.62 -33.30
CA PRO A 442 9.85 -2.13 -32.09
C PRO A 442 10.82 -2.27 -30.91
N ILE A 443 10.97 -1.22 -30.11
CA ILE A 443 11.82 -1.20 -28.92
C ILE A 443 11.04 -1.05 -27.61
N GLU A 444 9.81 -0.55 -27.66
CA GLU A 444 8.94 -0.45 -26.47
C GLU A 444 7.47 -0.45 -26.89
N VAL A 445 6.64 -1.08 -26.07
CA VAL A 445 5.17 -1.03 -26.14
C VAL A 445 4.62 -0.57 -24.82
N ARG A 446 3.56 0.22 -24.84
CA ARG A 446 2.82 0.60 -23.64
C ARG A 446 1.30 0.57 -23.88
N TYR A 447 0.56 0.30 -22.82
CA TYR A 447 -0.90 0.24 -22.83
C TYR A 447 -1.47 1.21 -21.80
N CYS A 448 -2.39 2.10 -22.24
CA CYS A 448 -3.04 3.14 -21.42
C CYS A 448 -2.06 3.91 -20.51
N PHE A 449 -0.83 4.15 -21.01
CA PHE A 449 0.25 4.75 -20.25
C PHE A 449 0.18 6.28 -20.32
N ARG A 450 -0.89 6.85 -19.73
CA ARG A 450 -1.23 8.27 -19.67
C ARG A 450 -1.76 8.60 -18.27
N ASN A 451 -1.77 9.88 -17.89
CA ASN A 451 -2.41 10.27 -16.62
C ASN A 451 -3.90 9.93 -16.65
N TYR A 452 -4.59 10.28 -17.73
CA TYR A 452 -5.98 9.87 -17.97
C TYR A 452 -6.09 9.15 -19.32
N MET A 453 -6.45 7.90 -19.26
CA MET A 453 -6.88 7.08 -20.38
C MET A 453 -7.62 5.88 -19.82
N LEU A 454 -8.84 5.64 -20.29
CA LEU A 454 -9.61 4.46 -19.91
C LEU A 454 -9.21 3.28 -20.81
N GLY A 455 -9.03 2.12 -20.20
CA GLY A 455 -8.66 0.89 -20.88
C GLY A 455 -9.86 0.07 -21.32
N GLU A 456 -9.80 -0.50 -22.54
CA GLU A 456 -10.84 -1.39 -23.08
C GLU A 456 -10.50 -2.88 -22.89
N LEU A 457 -9.21 -3.22 -22.78
CA LEU A 457 -8.78 -4.61 -22.61
C LEU A 457 -9.20 -5.15 -21.25
N CYS A 458 -10.05 -6.17 -21.25
CA CYS A 458 -10.56 -6.83 -20.06
C CYS A 458 -10.51 -8.36 -20.23
N ASN A 459 -10.72 -9.09 -19.15
CA ASN A 459 -11.07 -10.51 -19.23
C ASN A 459 -12.60 -10.71 -19.27
N ASN A 460 -13.05 -11.96 -19.32
CA ASN A 460 -14.48 -12.30 -19.36
C ASN A 460 -15.29 -11.84 -18.12
N ALA A 461 -14.65 -11.55 -17.00
CA ALA A 461 -15.30 -10.95 -15.83
C ALA A 461 -15.41 -9.41 -15.92
N ALA A 462 -15.08 -8.82 -17.07
CA ALA A 462 -15.03 -7.38 -17.32
C ALA A 462 -14.10 -6.64 -16.32
N ILE A 463 -13.05 -7.31 -15.83
CA ILE A 463 -12.02 -6.69 -15.02
C ILE A 463 -10.93 -6.17 -15.98
N PRO A 464 -10.59 -4.87 -15.96
CA PRO A 464 -9.67 -4.29 -16.93
C PRO A 464 -8.22 -4.70 -16.68
N ALA A 465 -7.44 -4.75 -17.74
CA ALA A 465 -5.99 -4.84 -17.65
C ALA A 465 -5.42 -3.61 -16.95
N SER A 466 -4.38 -3.83 -16.14
CA SER A 466 -3.59 -2.72 -15.63
C SER A 466 -2.87 -2.02 -16.79
N PRO A 467 -2.74 -0.68 -16.77
CA PRO A 467 -1.79 0.00 -17.62
C PRO A 467 -0.37 -0.53 -17.40
N PHE A 468 0.38 -0.69 -18.46
CA PHE A 468 1.75 -1.22 -18.40
C PHE A 468 2.66 -0.66 -19.49
N ARG A 469 3.96 -0.87 -19.28
CA ARG A 469 5.04 -0.56 -20.21
C ARG A 469 5.95 -1.78 -20.34
N ILE A 470 6.28 -2.15 -21.57
CA ILE A 470 7.19 -3.24 -21.91
C ILE A 470 8.38 -2.66 -22.66
N VAL A 471 9.59 -2.81 -22.13
CA VAL A 471 10.83 -2.52 -22.85
C VAL A 471 11.28 -3.80 -23.55
N ILE A 472 11.24 -3.81 -24.87
CA ILE A 472 11.60 -4.95 -25.73
C ILE A 472 13.12 -4.98 -25.90
N LYS A 473 13.69 -3.82 -26.31
CA LYS A 473 15.14 -3.65 -26.42
C LYS A 473 15.52 -2.44 -25.58
N LYS A 474 16.54 -2.57 -24.76
CA LYS A 474 17.08 -1.41 -24.04
C LYS A 474 17.66 -0.44 -25.06
N LYS A 475 17.26 0.84 -25.00
CA LYS A 475 17.97 1.90 -25.72
C LYS A 475 19.44 1.88 -25.28
N PRO A 476 20.42 1.93 -26.22
CA PRO A 476 21.79 2.07 -25.81
C PRO A 476 21.96 3.37 -25.02
N ALA A 477 22.45 3.24 -23.80
CA ALA A 477 22.89 4.35 -22.96
C ALA A 477 24.40 4.28 -22.91
N LEU A 478 25.08 5.28 -23.48
CA LEU A 478 26.51 5.26 -23.70
C LEU A 478 27.19 6.22 -22.72
N MET A 479 28.25 5.76 -22.07
CA MET A 479 29.17 6.61 -21.31
C MET A 479 30.47 6.74 -22.06
N TRP A 480 30.89 7.96 -22.35
CA TRP A 480 32.17 8.27 -22.99
C TRP A 480 33.28 8.42 -21.95
N PHE A 481 34.37 7.71 -22.15
CA PHE A 481 35.58 7.79 -21.35
C PHE A 481 36.69 8.38 -22.20
N ASP A 482 36.96 9.67 -22.02
CA ASP A 482 38.05 10.38 -22.70
C ASP A 482 39.40 9.87 -22.22
N ALA A 483 40.31 9.62 -23.18
CA ALA A 483 41.62 9.03 -22.91
C ALA A 483 42.50 9.91 -22.02
N GLU A 484 42.53 11.21 -22.31
CA GLU A 484 43.45 12.17 -21.65
C GLU A 484 42.91 12.57 -20.28
N ALA A 485 41.60 12.89 -20.20
CA ALA A 485 40.94 13.32 -18.95
C ALA A 485 40.90 12.22 -17.88
N ASN A 486 40.95 10.96 -18.31
CA ASN A 486 40.85 9.82 -17.40
C ASN A 486 42.14 8.97 -17.33
N PHE A 487 43.22 9.41 -17.94
CA PHE A 487 44.47 8.62 -18.01
C PHE A 487 44.96 8.13 -16.64
N GLU A 488 45.06 9.03 -15.66
CA GLU A 488 45.47 8.69 -14.29
C GLU A 488 44.55 7.64 -13.66
N ARG A 489 43.23 7.86 -13.77
CA ARG A 489 42.21 6.95 -13.20
C ARG A 489 42.29 5.57 -13.82
N PHE A 490 42.49 5.49 -15.15
CA PHE A 490 42.51 4.22 -15.88
C PHE A 490 43.88 3.54 -15.85
N SER A 491 44.88 4.17 -15.25
CA SER A 491 46.16 3.54 -14.94
C SER A 491 46.06 2.51 -13.79
N HIS A 492 44.91 2.40 -13.14
CA HIS A 492 44.64 1.48 -12.03
C HIS A 492 43.41 0.61 -12.31
N LYS A 493 43.57 -0.72 -12.23
CA LYS A 493 42.46 -1.67 -12.48
C LYS A 493 41.25 -1.45 -11.56
N ASP A 494 41.51 -1.22 -10.27
CA ASP A 494 40.43 -1.00 -9.27
C ASP A 494 39.60 0.24 -9.61
N SER A 495 40.19 1.28 -10.20
CA SER A 495 39.47 2.47 -10.66
C SER A 495 38.60 2.14 -11.88
N ILE A 496 39.12 1.36 -12.84
CA ILE A 496 38.32 0.90 -13.99
C ILE A 496 37.12 0.09 -13.51
N ASP A 497 37.34 -0.86 -12.62
CA ASP A 497 36.26 -1.68 -12.02
C ASP A 497 35.23 -0.81 -11.38
N TYR A 498 35.61 0.14 -10.53
CA TYR A 498 34.68 1.06 -9.85
C TYR A 498 33.84 1.86 -10.85
N TYR A 499 34.42 2.45 -11.89
CA TYR A 499 33.67 3.26 -12.84
C TYR A 499 32.76 2.42 -13.73
N LEU A 500 33.18 1.23 -14.17
CA LEU A 500 32.34 0.33 -14.97
C LEU A 500 31.15 -0.20 -14.14
N GLU A 501 31.37 -0.60 -12.90
CA GLU A 501 30.32 -1.00 -11.98
C GLU A 501 29.35 0.16 -11.71
N LYS A 502 29.88 1.38 -11.53
CA LYS A 502 29.07 2.57 -11.30
C LYS A 502 28.16 2.89 -12.49
N ILE A 503 28.69 2.95 -13.72
CA ILE A 503 27.87 3.22 -14.90
C ILE A 503 26.83 2.12 -15.13
N LYS A 504 27.20 0.85 -14.88
CA LYS A 504 26.24 -0.26 -14.93
C LYS A 504 25.13 -0.10 -13.92
N SER A 505 25.46 0.26 -12.67
CA SER A 505 24.48 0.44 -11.58
C SER A 505 23.46 1.54 -11.87
N VAL A 506 23.82 2.58 -12.62
CA VAL A 506 22.93 3.68 -13.01
C VAL A 506 22.28 3.48 -14.39
N GLY A 507 22.45 2.29 -14.99
CA GLY A 507 21.67 1.87 -16.17
C GLY A 507 22.34 2.08 -17.52
N PHE A 508 23.61 2.47 -17.59
CA PHE A 508 24.35 2.49 -18.87
C PHE A 508 24.51 1.07 -19.42
N THR A 509 24.48 0.96 -20.74
CA THR A 509 24.58 -0.30 -21.48
C THR A 509 25.88 -0.44 -22.23
N HIS A 510 26.55 0.67 -22.55
CA HIS A 510 27.78 0.72 -23.33
C HIS A 510 28.84 1.62 -22.66
N ALA A 511 30.10 1.25 -22.77
CA ALA A 511 31.22 2.08 -22.39
C ALA A 511 32.02 2.43 -23.67
N ILE A 512 31.97 3.68 -24.09
CA ILE A 512 32.79 4.18 -25.21
C ILE A 512 34.15 4.60 -24.65
N VAL A 513 35.17 3.85 -24.94
CA VAL A 513 36.54 4.12 -24.46
C VAL A 513 37.36 4.74 -25.57
N ASP A 514 37.74 6.01 -25.40
CA ASP A 514 38.72 6.64 -26.29
C ASP A 514 40.11 6.05 -26.00
N ILE A 515 40.70 5.48 -27.01
CA ILE A 515 41.99 4.75 -26.93
C ILE A 515 43.14 5.46 -27.61
N ARG A 516 42.89 6.60 -28.26
CA ARG A 516 43.90 7.35 -29.00
C ARG A 516 43.87 8.84 -28.66
N PRO A 517 44.64 9.27 -27.66
CA PRO A 517 44.75 10.67 -27.31
C PRO A 517 45.35 11.51 -28.46
N ILE A 518 45.22 12.85 -28.33
CA ILE A 518 45.66 13.81 -29.35
C ILE A 518 47.16 13.72 -29.67
N THR A 519 47.95 13.16 -28.78
CA THR A 519 49.42 12.96 -28.97
C THR A 519 49.74 11.96 -30.07
N GLY A 520 48.78 11.16 -30.53
CA GLY A 520 49.00 10.09 -31.51
C GLY A 520 49.50 8.78 -30.91
N GLU A 521 49.77 8.75 -29.61
CA GLU A 521 50.01 7.53 -28.85
C GLU A 521 48.73 6.75 -28.64
N VAL A 522 48.79 5.53 -28.11
CA VAL A 522 47.63 4.67 -27.85
C VAL A 522 47.64 4.14 -26.42
N LEU A 523 46.49 3.84 -25.87
CA LEU A 523 46.32 3.29 -24.51
C LEU A 523 46.39 1.75 -24.46
N TYR A 524 46.75 1.10 -25.54
CA TYR A 524 46.82 -0.35 -25.65
C TYR A 524 48.16 -0.80 -26.28
N GLN A 525 48.47 -2.08 -26.21
CA GLN A 525 49.64 -2.64 -26.83
C GLN A 525 49.46 -2.69 -28.35
N SER A 526 50.23 -1.92 -29.10
CA SER A 526 50.16 -1.79 -30.55
C SER A 526 51.53 -2.02 -31.20
N GLN A 527 51.50 -2.66 -32.39
CA GLN A 527 52.70 -2.78 -33.25
C GLN A 527 52.90 -1.55 -34.16
N PHE A 528 51.89 -0.65 -34.23
CA PHE A 528 51.87 0.45 -35.20
C PHE A 528 51.97 1.84 -34.56
N ALA A 529 51.72 1.96 -33.27
CA ALA A 529 51.79 3.23 -32.55
C ALA A 529 52.41 3.03 -31.17
N PRO A 530 53.18 4.01 -30.66
CA PRO A 530 53.74 3.95 -29.33
C PRO A 530 52.66 3.98 -28.28
N GLN A 531 52.82 3.19 -27.20
CA GLN A 531 51.92 3.23 -26.07
C GLN A 531 52.23 4.45 -25.20
N MET A 532 51.21 5.19 -24.83
CA MET A 532 51.28 6.31 -23.88
C MET A 532 51.74 5.79 -22.51
N LYS A 533 52.86 6.27 -22.01
CA LYS A 533 53.47 5.85 -20.74
C LYS A 533 53.29 6.84 -19.62
N GLU A 534 53.04 8.10 -19.95
CA GLU A 534 52.88 9.20 -18.99
C GLU A 534 52.01 10.31 -19.58
N TRP A 535 51.11 10.89 -18.76
CA TRP A 535 50.35 12.07 -19.10
C TRP A 535 50.20 12.98 -17.90
N LYS A 536 50.62 14.23 -18.01
CA LYS A 536 50.55 15.25 -16.93
C LYS A 536 51.10 14.77 -15.58
N GLY A 537 52.17 13.97 -15.61
CA GLY A 537 52.79 13.42 -14.40
C GLY A 537 52.23 12.10 -13.89
N ALA A 538 51.09 11.64 -14.42
CA ALA A 538 50.58 10.31 -14.13
C ALA A 538 51.24 9.26 -15.02
N LYS A 539 51.65 8.12 -14.44
CA LYS A 539 52.30 7.02 -15.18
C LYS A 539 51.27 5.94 -15.51
N ALA A 540 51.44 5.35 -16.71
CA ALA A 540 50.64 4.21 -17.15
C ALA A 540 50.78 3.01 -16.22
N GLY A 541 49.70 2.28 -15.99
CA GLY A 541 49.73 0.99 -15.33
C GLY A 541 50.41 -0.09 -16.18
N ASN A 542 50.94 -1.13 -15.53
CA ASN A 542 51.62 -2.23 -16.22
C ASN A 542 50.60 -3.28 -16.75
N PHE A 543 49.64 -2.84 -17.58
CA PHE A 543 48.66 -3.70 -18.23
C PHE A 543 48.09 -3.04 -19.49
N ASP A 544 47.42 -3.83 -20.34
CA ASP A 544 46.72 -3.32 -21.52
C ASP A 544 45.34 -2.80 -21.11
N TYR A 545 45.15 -1.47 -21.23
CA TYR A 545 43.92 -0.80 -20.80
C TYR A 545 42.72 -1.27 -21.61
N LEU A 546 42.85 -1.32 -22.94
CA LEU A 546 41.76 -1.70 -23.82
C LEU A 546 41.30 -3.13 -23.55
N GLN A 547 42.26 -4.06 -23.45
CA GLN A 547 41.97 -5.45 -23.13
C GLN A 547 41.24 -5.59 -21.77
N TYR A 548 41.69 -4.80 -20.78
CA TYR A 548 41.08 -4.83 -19.46
C TYR A 548 39.66 -4.25 -19.45
N PHE A 549 39.43 -3.11 -20.13
CA PHE A 549 38.10 -2.53 -20.30
C PHE A 549 37.12 -3.49 -20.98
N ILE A 550 37.54 -4.12 -22.08
CA ILE A 550 36.73 -5.10 -22.81
C ILE A 550 36.36 -6.27 -21.89
N LYS A 551 37.36 -6.86 -21.21
CA LYS A 551 37.13 -7.98 -20.32
C LYS A 551 36.12 -7.64 -19.20
N LYS A 552 36.42 -6.60 -18.45
CA LYS A 552 35.59 -6.19 -17.29
C LYS A 552 34.22 -5.68 -17.72
N GLY A 553 34.12 -4.93 -18.81
CA GLY A 553 32.86 -4.47 -19.40
C GLY A 553 31.95 -5.65 -19.75
N HIS A 554 32.47 -6.66 -20.43
CA HIS A 554 31.70 -7.85 -20.78
C HIS A 554 31.28 -8.68 -19.55
N GLU A 555 32.17 -8.81 -18.54
CA GLU A 555 31.84 -9.45 -17.26
C GLU A 555 30.61 -8.79 -16.57
N LEU A 556 30.52 -7.46 -16.70
CA LEU A 556 29.39 -6.68 -16.18
C LEU A 556 28.18 -6.60 -17.13
N GLY A 557 28.28 -7.21 -18.34
CA GLY A 557 27.27 -7.11 -19.39
C GLY A 557 27.09 -5.68 -19.93
N LEU A 558 28.21 -4.93 -20.06
CA LEU A 558 28.33 -3.70 -20.85
C LEU A 558 28.89 -4.08 -22.25
N GLU A 559 28.48 -3.32 -23.27
CA GLU A 559 29.01 -3.40 -24.63
C GLU A 559 29.98 -2.27 -24.91
#